data_b141884838a117b5fdfb6bde4e9ca860
#
_entry.id   b141884838a117b5fdfb6bde4e9ca860
#
_cell.length_a   1.000
_cell.length_b   1.000
_cell.length_c   1.000
_cell.angle_alpha   90.00
_cell.angle_beta   90.00
_cell.angle_gamma   90.00
#
_symmetry.space_group_name_H-M   'P 1'
#
loop_
_entity.id
_entity.type
_entity.pdbx_description
1 polymer ?
#
loop_
_entity_poly.entity_id
_entity_poly.type
_entity_poly.pdbx_seq_one_letter_code
_entity_poly.pdbx_strand_id
1 'polypeptide(L)'
;MDLFIDTHTHTVASGHGSTDTITDLARAAKERGIRLLAVTDHSPSIQESARESYFRALRFCEPVRYGVRLLYGTEADVTDTNGTLGMSDEVLALMDLVIASLHPPCFHPSDRETNTLALVNAVKSGRVDIVGHPDDEKYPLDLPTLVDVCKEYGTMVELNNSSLAPDGYRGNAKPLDTQLLKLCKEKKVYVSLGSDSHGRTGVGDFRYCLELIRECSFPEELIVNTSPSLFSSLLKPHREARKQLVR
;
A
#
# COMPACT_ATOMS: atom_id res chain seq x y z
N MET A 1 -14.59 -9.50 -13.11
CA MET A 1 -13.25 -8.89 -12.94
C MET A 1 -12.31 -9.92 -12.33
N ASP A 2 -11.21 -10.21 -13.01
CA ASP A 2 -10.17 -11.11 -12.48
C ASP A 2 -9.07 -10.28 -11.83
N LEU A 3 -8.71 -10.63 -10.59
CA LEU A 3 -7.67 -9.97 -9.83
C LEU A 3 -6.41 -10.85 -9.78
N PHE A 4 -5.29 -10.32 -10.22
CA PHE A 4 -4.03 -11.05 -10.35
C PHE A 4 -2.95 -10.59 -9.39
N ILE A 5 -3.19 -9.49 -8.67
CA ILE A 5 -2.21 -8.80 -7.85
C ILE A 5 -2.75 -8.59 -6.45
N ASP A 6 -1.93 -8.87 -5.43
CA ASP A 6 -2.14 -8.35 -4.08
C ASP A 6 -0.97 -7.41 -3.76
N THR A 7 -1.30 -6.15 -3.48
CA THR A 7 -0.30 -5.08 -3.36
C THR A 7 0.13 -4.80 -1.93
N HIS A 8 -0.53 -5.40 -0.92
CA HIS A 8 -0.29 -5.09 0.48
C HIS A 8 -0.41 -6.35 1.33
N THR A 9 0.73 -6.89 1.77
CA THR A 9 0.78 -8.09 2.64
C THR A 9 1.98 -8.03 3.57
N HIS A 10 1.82 -8.66 4.74
CA HIS A 10 2.78 -8.65 5.84
C HIS A 10 3.24 -10.05 6.22
N THR A 11 4.54 -10.17 6.49
CA THR A 11 5.16 -11.38 7.02
C THR A 11 5.46 -11.24 8.52
N VAL A 12 6.08 -12.25 9.10
CA VAL A 12 6.63 -12.18 10.46
C VAL A 12 7.59 -11.01 10.67
N ALA A 13 8.17 -10.46 9.61
CA ALA A 13 9.09 -9.32 9.68
C ALA A 13 8.40 -7.99 10.02
N SER A 14 7.09 -7.90 9.91
CA SER A 14 6.31 -6.74 10.37
C SER A 14 6.23 -6.64 11.91
N GLY A 15 6.65 -7.69 12.64
CA GLY A 15 6.76 -7.69 14.09
C GLY A 15 5.46 -7.98 14.84
N HIS A 16 4.29 -7.90 14.19
CA HIS A 16 2.99 -8.19 14.77
C HIS A 16 2.05 -8.84 13.75
N GLY A 17 0.98 -9.44 14.24
CA GLY A 17 -0.13 -9.95 13.43
C GLY A 17 0.18 -11.19 12.59
N SER A 18 1.44 -11.51 12.32
CA SER A 18 1.84 -12.64 11.48
C SER A 18 2.95 -13.49 12.08
N THR A 19 2.86 -14.80 11.86
CA THR A 19 3.96 -15.77 12.05
C THR A 19 4.40 -16.38 10.72
N ASP A 20 3.79 -15.97 9.61
CA ASP A 20 4.03 -16.51 8.28
C ASP A 20 5.22 -15.85 7.60
N THR A 21 5.91 -16.64 6.78
CA THR A 21 7.07 -16.20 5.99
C THR A 21 6.65 -15.77 4.58
N ILE A 22 7.57 -15.13 3.84
CA ILE A 22 7.40 -14.84 2.40
C ILE A 22 7.00 -16.11 1.62
N THR A 23 7.56 -17.28 2.00
CA THR A 23 7.26 -18.56 1.35
C THR A 23 5.81 -19.00 1.59
N ASP A 24 5.28 -18.78 2.80
CA ASP A 24 3.91 -19.13 3.14
C ASP A 24 2.92 -18.23 2.40
N LEU A 25 3.19 -16.92 2.34
CA LEU A 25 2.38 -15.97 1.57
C LEU A 25 2.38 -16.30 0.06
N ALA A 26 3.55 -16.60 -0.51
CA ALA A 26 3.66 -16.96 -1.93
C ALA A 26 2.89 -18.24 -2.28
N ARG A 27 2.85 -19.23 -1.37
CA ARG A 27 2.06 -20.45 -1.53
C ARG A 27 0.56 -20.15 -1.52
N ALA A 28 0.10 -19.36 -0.54
CA ALA A 28 -1.29 -18.94 -0.44
C ALA A 28 -1.73 -18.11 -1.67
N ALA A 29 -0.87 -17.21 -2.14
CA ALA A 29 -1.09 -16.43 -3.36
C ALA A 29 -1.31 -17.34 -4.58
N LYS A 30 -0.46 -18.38 -4.74
CA LYS A 30 -0.62 -19.39 -5.80
C LYS A 30 -1.96 -20.11 -5.73
N GLU A 31 -2.36 -20.54 -4.55
CA GLU A 31 -3.61 -21.29 -4.33
C GLU A 31 -4.85 -20.43 -4.67
N ARG A 32 -4.75 -19.11 -4.53
CA ARG A 32 -5.82 -18.15 -4.83
C ARG A 32 -5.74 -17.50 -6.21
N GLY A 33 -4.81 -17.96 -7.06
CA GLY A 33 -4.69 -17.45 -8.42
C GLY A 33 -4.00 -16.09 -8.54
N ILE A 34 -3.45 -15.56 -7.46
CA ILE A 34 -2.62 -14.35 -7.48
C ILE A 34 -1.32 -14.66 -8.23
N ARG A 35 -0.96 -13.83 -9.18
CA ARG A 35 0.23 -13.98 -10.04
C ARG A 35 1.37 -13.06 -9.64
N LEU A 36 1.05 -11.95 -8.96
CA LEU A 36 1.98 -10.97 -8.46
C LEU A 36 1.60 -10.62 -7.02
N LEU A 37 2.53 -10.82 -6.10
CA LEU A 37 2.34 -10.54 -4.67
C LEU A 37 3.38 -9.52 -4.23
N ALA A 38 2.95 -8.42 -3.63
CA ALA A 38 3.85 -7.50 -2.95
C ALA A 38 3.97 -7.88 -1.47
N VAL A 39 5.19 -8.04 -1.00
CA VAL A 39 5.54 -8.19 0.41
C VAL A 39 5.96 -6.81 0.88
N THR A 40 5.17 -6.22 1.76
CA THR A 40 5.27 -4.81 2.16
C THR A 40 5.31 -4.65 3.66
N ASP A 41 6.21 -5.41 4.30
CA ASP A 41 6.39 -5.33 5.75
C ASP A 41 6.58 -3.88 6.21
N HIS A 42 6.12 -3.58 7.43
CA HIS A 42 6.25 -2.26 8.04
C HIS A 42 7.68 -1.78 8.10
N SER A 43 7.87 -0.48 7.91
CA SER A 43 9.16 0.17 8.01
C SER A 43 9.73 0.10 9.44
N PRO A 44 11.07 0.30 9.62
CA PRO A 44 11.71 0.23 10.93
C PRO A 44 11.24 1.26 11.95
N SER A 45 10.40 2.21 11.58
CA SER A 45 9.75 3.13 12.52
C SER A 45 8.74 2.46 13.44
N ILE A 46 8.15 1.34 13.04
CA ILE A 46 7.39 0.47 13.96
C ILE A 46 8.40 -0.31 14.80
N GLN A 47 8.29 -0.20 16.12
CA GLN A 47 9.30 -0.71 17.07
C GLN A 47 9.54 -2.21 16.94
N GLU A 48 8.50 -3.00 16.67
CA GLU A 48 8.56 -4.45 16.54
C GLU A 48 8.96 -4.92 15.13
N SER A 49 8.97 -4.01 14.14
CA SER A 49 9.30 -4.33 12.76
C SER A 49 10.79 -4.65 12.57
N ALA A 50 11.08 -5.30 11.43
CA ALA A 50 12.44 -5.63 11.04
C ALA A 50 13.27 -4.36 10.78
N ARG A 51 14.57 -4.47 11.04
CA ARG A 51 15.54 -3.40 10.78
C ARG A 51 15.80 -3.24 9.27
N GLU A 52 16.34 -2.11 8.85
CA GLU A 52 16.74 -1.85 7.45
C GLU A 52 17.61 -2.96 6.83
N SER A 53 18.39 -3.68 7.64
CA SER A 53 19.20 -4.80 7.16
C SER A 53 18.36 -5.92 6.52
N TYR A 54 17.13 -6.15 7.00
CA TYR A 54 16.18 -7.09 6.39
C TYR A 54 15.79 -6.60 4.99
N PHE A 55 15.35 -5.34 4.86
CA PHE A 55 14.95 -4.76 3.57
C PHE A 55 16.11 -4.73 2.57
N ARG A 56 17.33 -4.44 3.03
CA ARG A 56 18.55 -4.55 2.20
C ARG A 56 18.80 -5.96 1.70
N ALA A 57 18.46 -6.99 2.49
CA ALA A 57 18.64 -8.39 2.12
C ALA A 57 17.60 -8.89 1.11
N LEU A 58 16.42 -8.28 1.02
CA LEU A 58 15.34 -8.70 0.09
C LEU A 58 15.79 -8.71 -1.37
N ARG A 59 16.74 -7.85 -1.77
CA ARG A 59 17.32 -7.84 -3.13
C ARG A 59 17.99 -9.14 -3.56
N PHE A 60 18.33 -10.02 -2.60
CA PHE A 60 18.93 -11.33 -2.86
C PHE A 60 17.91 -12.46 -2.85
N CYS A 61 16.65 -12.15 -2.54
CA CYS A 61 15.58 -13.12 -2.56
C CYS A 61 15.14 -13.43 -3.99
N GLU A 62 14.66 -14.66 -4.19
CA GLU A 62 14.13 -15.09 -5.49
C GLU A 62 12.90 -14.25 -5.87
N PRO A 63 12.88 -13.70 -7.10
CA PRO A 63 11.77 -12.86 -7.55
C PRO A 63 10.51 -13.67 -7.93
N VAL A 64 10.58 -15.00 -7.96
CA VAL A 64 9.47 -15.90 -8.28
C VAL A 64 9.47 -17.08 -7.34
N ARG A 65 8.34 -17.33 -6.65
CA ARG A 65 8.13 -18.54 -5.84
C ARG A 65 6.79 -19.16 -6.19
N TYR A 66 6.73 -20.49 -6.35
CA TYR A 66 5.51 -21.22 -6.73
C TYR A 66 4.83 -20.70 -8.03
N GLY A 67 5.59 -20.05 -8.92
CA GLY A 67 5.05 -19.39 -10.12
C GLY A 67 4.42 -18.02 -9.85
N VAL A 68 4.46 -17.53 -8.62
CA VAL A 68 4.02 -16.18 -8.23
C VAL A 68 5.22 -15.26 -8.29
N ARG A 69 5.10 -14.14 -9.02
CA ARG A 69 6.09 -13.06 -9.01
C ARG A 69 5.99 -12.28 -7.70
N LEU A 70 7.12 -12.07 -7.05
CA LEU A 70 7.20 -11.30 -5.81
C LEU A 70 7.76 -9.90 -6.09
N LEU A 71 7.15 -8.91 -5.48
CA LEU A 71 7.70 -7.56 -5.33
C LEU A 71 8.08 -7.38 -3.87
N TYR A 72 9.31 -6.95 -3.65
CA TYR A 72 9.83 -6.69 -2.33
C TYR A 72 9.76 -5.20 -2.04
N GLY A 73 8.82 -4.83 -1.21
CA GLY A 73 8.49 -3.45 -0.87
C GLY A 73 8.50 -3.18 0.63
N THR A 74 7.88 -2.10 0.98
CA THR A 74 7.64 -1.71 2.37
C THR A 74 6.35 -0.91 2.48
N GLU A 75 5.64 -1.08 3.57
CA GLU A 75 4.71 -0.08 4.06
C GLU A 75 5.50 0.88 4.95
N ALA A 76 5.84 2.04 4.37
CA ALA A 76 6.64 3.07 5.00
C ALA A 76 5.73 4.01 5.80
N ASP A 77 5.97 4.09 7.10
CA ASP A 77 5.25 5.02 7.96
C ASP A 77 5.66 6.45 7.66
N VAL A 78 4.69 7.34 7.51
CA VAL A 78 4.94 8.77 7.54
C VAL A 78 5.14 9.19 8.99
N THR A 79 6.25 9.86 9.29
CA THR A 79 6.68 10.14 10.68
C THR A 79 6.54 11.60 11.09
N ASP A 80 6.36 12.50 10.14
CA ASP A 80 6.17 13.94 10.40
C ASP A 80 5.37 14.63 9.28
N THR A 81 5.07 15.90 9.50
CA THR A 81 4.32 16.73 8.53
C THR A 81 5.13 17.11 7.29
N ASN A 82 6.44 16.86 7.26
CA ASN A 82 7.28 17.04 6.07
C ASN A 82 7.14 15.83 5.11
N GLY A 83 6.42 14.78 5.52
CA GLY A 83 6.26 13.56 4.75
C GLY A 83 7.50 12.66 4.82
N THR A 84 8.27 12.75 5.90
CA THR A 84 9.43 11.87 6.15
C THR A 84 8.93 10.42 6.27
N LEU A 85 9.55 9.51 5.53
CA LEU A 85 9.25 8.09 5.59
C LEU A 85 10.17 7.39 6.59
N GLY A 86 9.64 6.42 7.32
CA GLY A 86 10.32 5.68 8.39
C GLY A 86 11.44 4.74 7.94
N MET A 87 12.10 5.07 6.82
CA MET A 87 13.18 4.29 6.20
C MET A 87 14.13 5.22 5.44
N SER A 88 15.43 4.89 5.42
CA SER A 88 16.42 5.68 4.69
C SER A 88 16.22 5.64 3.16
N ASP A 89 16.62 6.73 2.48
CA ASP A 89 16.51 6.83 1.01
C ASP A 89 17.29 5.73 0.30
N GLU A 90 18.44 5.30 0.85
CA GLU A 90 19.24 4.20 0.31
C GLU A 90 18.50 2.87 0.33
N VAL A 91 17.63 2.63 1.32
CA VAL A 91 16.84 1.41 1.39
C VAL A 91 15.59 1.54 0.55
N LEU A 92 14.90 2.68 0.58
CA LEU A 92 13.75 2.96 -0.30
C LEU A 92 14.10 2.79 -1.78
N ALA A 93 15.33 3.17 -2.18
CA ALA A 93 15.81 2.98 -3.56
C ALA A 93 15.98 1.52 -3.98
N LEU A 94 16.03 0.59 -3.04
CA LEU A 94 16.09 -0.87 -3.29
C LEU A 94 14.70 -1.50 -3.39
N MET A 95 13.66 -0.82 -2.90
CA MET A 95 12.30 -1.38 -2.84
C MET A 95 11.63 -1.37 -4.21
N ASP A 96 10.93 -2.46 -4.49
CA ASP A 96 10.09 -2.59 -5.67
C ASP A 96 8.82 -1.76 -5.59
N LEU A 97 8.30 -1.58 -4.37
CA LEU A 97 7.05 -0.89 -4.06
C LEU A 97 7.18 -0.18 -2.71
N VAL A 98 6.67 1.04 -2.63
CA VAL A 98 6.58 1.83 -1.39
C VAL A 98 5.14 2.28 -1.20
N ILE A 99 4.52 1.79 -0.15
CA ILE A 99 3.23 2.26 0.38
C ILE A 99 3.54 3.29 1.46
N ALA A 100 2.85 4.41 1.51
CA ALA A 100 2.97 5.39 2.59
C ALA A 100 1.69 5.42 3.41
N SER A 101 1.81 5.22 4.72
CA SER A 101 0.68 5.10 5.65
C SER A 101 0.88 5.92 6.90
N LEU A 102 -0.22 6.24 7.60
CA LEU A 102 -0.22 6.84 8.93
C LEU A 102 -0.57 5.77 9.96
N HIS A 103 0.32 5.57 10.94
CA HIS A 103 0.10 4.66 12.06
C HIS A 103 0.36 5.35 13.40
N PRO A 104 -0.49 5.11 14.44
CA PRO A 104 -0.37 5.81 15.74
C PRO A 104 1.01 5.74 16.41
N PRO A 105 1.77 4.63 16.30
CA PRO A 105 3.12 4.58 16.87
C PRO A 105 4.13 5.54 16.23
N CYS A 106 3.91 5.92 14.96
CA CYS A 106 4.86 6.70 14.16
C CYS A 106 4.41 8.15 13.93
N PHE A 107 3.09 8.34 13.81
CA PHE A 107 2.48 9.66 13.61
C PHE A 107 1.24 9.77 14.50
N HIS A 108 1.24 10.71 15.43
CA HIS A 108 0.06 10.89 16.29
C HIS A 108 -1.12 11.44 15.50
N PRO A 109 -2.32 10.84 15.64
CA PRO A 109 -3.54 11.37 15.05
C PRO A 109 -3.72 12.84 15.38
N SER A 110 -4.03 13.66 14.40
CA SER A 110 -4.13 15.11 14.50
C SER A 110 -5.37 15.64 13.76
N ASP A 111 -5.44 16.95 13.58
CA ASP A 111 -6.49 17.53 12.76
C ASP A 111 -6.34 17.17 11.27
N ARG A 112 -7.40 17.44 10.51
CA ARG A 112 -7.49 17.13 9.09
C ARG A 112 -6.36 17.76 8.28
N GLU A 113 -6.02 19.02 8.58
CA GLU A 113 -4.99 19.77 7.85
C GLU A 113 -3.61 19.15 8.06
N THR A 114 -3.26 18.88 9.31
CA THR A 114 -1.99 18.27 9.71
C THR A 114 -1.80 16.87 9.11
N ASN A 115 -2.82 16.01 9.23
CA ASN A 115 -2.76 14.65 8.68
C ASN A 115 -2.65 14.68 7.14
N THR A 116 -3.43 15.55 6.49
CA THR A 116 -3.39 15.69 5.03
C THR A 116 -2.03 16.20 4.57
N LEU A 117 -1.46 17.20 5.26
CA LEU A 117 -0.16 17.77 4.92
C LEU A 117 0.95 16.71 4.95
N ALA A 118 0.94 15.82 5.95
CA ALA A 118 1.91 14.75 6.08
C ALA A 118 1.89 13.81 4.85
N LEU A 119 0.70 13.30 4.46
CA LEU A 119 0.57 12.43 3.29
C LEU A 119 0.85 13.16 1.97
N VAL A 120 0.37 14.39 1.82
CA VAL A 120 0.63 15.22 0.64
C VAL A 120 2.13 15.43 0.45
N ASN A 121 2.87 15.74 1.50
CA ASN A 121 4.32 15.92 1.41
C ASN A 121 5.06 14.60 1.15
N ALA A 122 4.59 13.48 1.71
CA ALA A 122 5.10 12.16 1.37
C ALA A 122 4.93 11.85 -0.14
N VAL A 123 3.74 12.09 -0.71
CA VAL A 123 3.47 11.92 -2.14
C VAL A 123 4.35 12.84 -3.00
N LYS A 124 4.45 14.13 -2.63
CA LYS A 124 5.28 15.13 -3.34
C LYS A 124 6.76 14.80 -3.34
N SER A 125 7.23 13.98 -2.43
CA SER A 125 8.62 13.50 -2.43
C SER A 125 8.98 12.66 -3.66
N GLY A 126 7.97 12.15 -4.41
CA GLY A 126 8.14 11.25 -5.55
C GLY A 126 8.58 9.83 -5.19
N ARG A 127 8.65 9.49 -3.89
CA ARG A 127 9.10 8.18 -3.40
C ARG A 127 7.97 7.15 -3.30
N VAL A 128 6.72 7.60 -3.21
CA VAL A 128 5.53 6.82 -2.83
C VAL A 128 4.81 6.32 -4.06
N ASP A 129 4.60 5.03 -4.14
CA ASP A 129 3.83 4.37 -5.21
C ASP A 129 2.33 4.33 -4.88
N ILE A 130 1.99 4.09 -3.60
CA ILE A 130 0.60 3.94 -3.12
C ILE A 130 0.45 4.70 -1.79
N VAL A 131 -0.64 5.45 -1.64
CA VAL A 131 -1.10 5.91 -0.32
C VAL A 131 -1.93 4.79 0.30
N GLY A 132 -1.45 4.24 1.42
CA GLY A 132 -2.09 3.13 2.12
C GLY A 132 -3.28 3.59 2.96
N HIS A 133 -4.35 2.82 2.94
CA HIS A 133 -5.58 2.94 3.76
C HIS A 133 -5.91 4.37 4.29
N PRO A 134 -6.14 5.36 3.39
CA PRO A 134 -6.46 6.73 3.78
C PRO A 134 -7.88 6.88 4.35
N ASP A 135 -8.44 5.79 4.82
CA ASP A 135 -9.79 5.57 5.32
C ASP A 135 -9.86 5.38 6.86
N ASP A 136 -8.72 5.51 7.57
CA ASP A 136 -8.70 5.38 9.03
C ASP A 136 -9.34 6.63 9.69
N GLU A 137 -10.45 6.42 10.40
CA GLU A 137 -11.16 7.49 11.13
C GLU A 137 -10.29 8.25 12.13
N LYS A 138 -9.21 7.64 12.63
CA LYS A 138 -8.26 8.29 13.53
C LYS A 138 -7.49 9.42 12.84
N TYR A 139 -7.39 9.37 11.52
CA TYR A 139 -6.68 10.32 10.69
C TYR A 139 -7.64 11.01 9.70
N PRO A 140 -8.49 11.94 10.15
CA PRO A 140 -9.33 12.67 9.20
C PRO A 140 -8.48 13.36 8.14
N LEU A 141 -8.87 13.22 6.85
CA LEU A 141 -8.14 13.72 5.70
C LEU A 141 -9.03 14.65 4.84
N ASP A 142 -8.39 15.59 4.18
CA ASP A 142 -8.96 16.27 3.01
C ASP A 142 -8.74 15.40 1.78
N LEU A 143 -9.65 14.44 1.57
CA LEU A 143 -9.58 13.50 0.45
C LEU A 143 -9.51 14.17 -0.93
N PRO A 144 -10.27 15.26 -1.23
CA PRO A 144 -10.13 15.99 -2.48
C PRO A 144 -8.70 16.47 -2.75
N THR A 145 -8.06 17.09 -1.76
CA THR A 145 -6.66 17.57 -1.85
C THR A 145 -5.70 16.41 -2.03
N LEU A 146 -5.86 15.33 -1.26
CA LEU A 146 -5.00 14.15 -1.36
C LEU A 146 -5.08 13.51 -2.75
N VAL A 147 -6.29 13.30 -3.27
CA VAL A 147 -6.51 12.68 -4.59
C VAL A 147 -5.97 13.57 -5.72
N ASP A 148 -6.05 14.91 -5.60
CA ASP A 148 -5.45 15.84 -6.56
C ASP A 148 -3.93 15.67 -6.63
N VAL A 149 -3.27 15.60 -5.49
CA VAL A 149 -1.83 15.42 -5.43
C VAL A 149 -1.43 14.01 -5.91
N CYS A 150 -2.18 12.97 -5.56
CA CYS A 150 -1.96 11.63 -6.11
C CYS A 150 -2.06 11.62 -7.64
N LYS A 151 -3.04 12.35 -8.22
CA LYS A 151 -3.16 12.50 -9.67
C LYS A 151 -1.96 13.19 -10.29
N GLU A 152 -1.50 14.27 -9.69
CA GLU A 152 -0.36 15.06 -10.19
C GLU A 152 0.93 14.25 -10.21
N TYR A 153 1.18 13.46 -9.16
CA TYR A 153 2.41 12.70 -8.99
C TYR A 153 2.33 11.27 -9.54
N GLY A 154 1.18 10.82 -10.01
CA GLY A 154 0.98 9.46 -10.52
C GLY A 154 0.98 8.39 -9.42
N THR A 155 0.76 8.80 -8.18
CA THR A 155 0.64 7.90 -7.03
C THR A 155 -0.74 7.27 -6.99
N MET A 156 -0.80 5.97 -6.74
CA MET A 156 -2.05 5.23 -6.58
C MET A 156 -2.63 5.45 -5.18
N VAL A 157 -3.94 5.21 -5.05
CA VAL A 157 -4.62 5.22 -3.75
C VAL A 157 -5.09 3.81 -3.42
N GLU A 158 -4.91 3.38 -2.19
CA GLU A 158 -5.36 2.06 -1.76
C GLU A 158 -6.85 2.07 -1.39
N LEU A 159 -7.55 1.02 -1.81
CA LEU A 159 -8.77 0.52 -1.21
C LEU A 159 -8.39 -0.73 -0.41
N ASN A 160 -8.47 -0.64 0.91
CA ASN A 160 -7.93 -1.65 1.81
C ASN A 160 -9.03 -2.63 2.27
N ASN A 161 -8.85 -3.92 1.98
CA ASN A 161 -9.87 -4.93 2.30
C ASN A 161 -10.01 -5.18 3.81
N SER A 162 -8.91 -5.05 4.56
CA SER A 162 -8.90 -5.22 6.02
C SER A 162 -9.66 -4.07 6.72
N SER A 163 -9.57 -2.83 6.19
CA SER A 163 -10.33 -1.70 6.70
C SER A 163 -11.84 -1.89 6.56
N LEU A 164 -12.27 -2.49 5.46
CA LEU A 164 -13.69 -2.71 5.14
C LEU A 164 -14.28 -3.94 5.82
N ALA A 165 -13.46 -4.77 6.49
CA ALA A 165 -13.95 -5.93 7.22
C ALA A 165 -14.83 -5.51 8.39
N PRO A 166 -15.88 -6.31 8.76
CA PRO A 166 -16.77 -5.98 9.85
C PRO A 166 -16.07 -5.82 11.21
N ASP A 167 -14.93 -6.46 11.39
CA ASP A 167 -14.05 -6.42 12.55
C ASP A 167 -12.79 -5.56 12.32
N GLY A 168 -12.81 -4.74 11.28
CA GLY A 168 -11.74 -3.81 10.94
C GLY A 168 -11.48 -2.79 12.04
N TYR A 169 -10.22 -2.59 12.40
CA TYR A 169 -9.83 -1.74 13.55
C TYR A 169 -9.73 -0.24 13.20
N ARG A 170 -9.91 0.15 11.91
CA ARG A 170 -9.82 1.53 11.43
C ARG A 170 -11.11 2.33 11.56
N GLY A 171 -12.15 1.73 12.16
CA GLY A 171 -13.45 2.38 12.37
C GLY A 171 -14.39 2.20 11.18
N ASN A 172 -15.23 3.20 10.89
CA ASN A 172 -16.21 3.12 9.82
C ASN A 172 -15.60 3.57 8.47
N ALA A 173 -14.74 2.74 7.89
CA ALA A 173 -14.02 3.02 6.65
C ALA A 173 -14.95 3.20 5.42
N LYS A 174 -16.05 2.45 5.34
CA LYS A 174 -16.92 2.40 4.14
C LYS A 174 -17.39 3.76 3.62
N PRO A 175 -17.84 4.74 4.44
CA PRO A 175 -18.21 6.08 3.95
C PRO A 175 -17.03 6.85 3.36
N LEU A 176 -15.84 6.74 3.97
CA LEU A 176 -14.61 7.40 3.51
C LEU A 176 -14.16 6.80 2.17
N ASP A 177 -14.13 5.48 2.07
CA ASP A 177 -13.81 4.77 0.83
C ASP A 177 -14.82 5.01 -0.29
N THR A 178 -16.11 5.15 0.04
CA THR A 178 -17.13 5.55 -0.94
C THR A 178 -16.83 6.93 -1.54
N GLN A 179 -16.46 7.89 -0.69
CA GLN A 179 -16.04 9.23 -1.12
C GLN A 179 -14.75 9.18 -1.93
N LEU A 180 -13.78 8.40 -1.47
CA LEU A 180 -12.49 8.20 -2.12
C LEU A 180 -12.65 7.63 -3.53
N LEU A 181 -13.43 6.56 -3.70
CA LEU A 181 -13.71 5.95 -5.00
C LEU A 181 -14.41 6.93 -5.94
N LYS A 182 -15.35 7.72 -5.43
CA LYS A 182 -16.01 8.77 -6.24
C LYS A 182 -14.99 9.78 -6.77
N LEU A 183 -14.10 10.30 -5.93
CA LEU A 183 -13.06 11.25 -6.31
C LEU A 183 -12.06 10.62 -7.30
N CYS A 184 -11.62 9.38 -7.03
CA CYS A 184 -10.71 8.66 -7.93
C CYS A 184 -11.33 8.44 -9.32
N LYS A 185 -12.62 8.10 -9.38
CA LYS A 185 -13.36 7.95 -10.64
C LYS A 185 -13.45 9.27 -11.40
N GLU A 186 -13.82 10.36 -10.74
CA GLU A 186 -13.96 11.68 -11.35
C GLU A 186 -12.61 12.20 -11.88
N LYS A 187 -11.54 12.03 -11.11
CA LYS A 187 -10.19 12.52 -11.42
C LYS A 187 -9.34 11.53 -12.20
N LYS A 188 -9.83 10.32 -12.45
CA LYS A 188 -9.11 9.21 -13.11
C LYS A 188 -7.79 8.90 -12.41
N VAL A 189 -7.84 8.72 -11.10
CA VAL A 189 -6.74 8.21 -10.27
C VAL A 189 -6.85 6.69 -10.18
N TYR A 190 -5.74 6.01 -10.33
CA TYR A 190 -5.70 4.56 -10.20
C TYR A 190 -5.86 4.12 -8.75
N VAL A 191 -6.65 3.05 -8.56
CA VAL A 191 -6.88 2.43 -7.26
C VAL A 191 -6.18 1.08 -7.21
N SER A 192 -5.48 0.83 -6.12
CA SER A 192 -4.85 -0.44 -5.78
C SER A 192 -5.65 -1.14 -4.69
N LEU A 193 -5.92 -2.43 -4.86
CA LEU A 193 -6.56 -3.24 -3.83
C LEU A 193 -5.50 -3.95 -3.00
N GLY A 194 -5.45 -3.65 -1.71
CA GLY A 194 -4.61 -4.33 -0.74
C GLY A 194 -5.43 -5.28 0.14
N SER A 195 -4.97 -6.52 0.34
CA SER A 195 -5.56 -7.38 1.35
C SER A 195 -5.19 -6.93 2.75
N ASP A 196 -4.03 -6.31 2.90
CA ASP A 196 -3.39 -5.96 4.19
C ASP A 196 -3.32 -7.19 5.12
N SER A 197 -3.02 -8.31 4.47
CA SER A 197 -3.03 -9.60 5.15
C SER A 197 -1.80 -9.75 6.03
N HIS A 198 -2.02 -9.97 7.31
CA HIS A 198 -1.01 -10.34 8.29
C HIS A 198 -0.91 -11.86 8.40
N GLY A 199 -0.68 -12.53 7.27
CA GLY A 199 -0.51 -13.97 7.15
C GLY A 199 -1.24 -14.57 5.96
N ARG A 200 -0.94 -15.87 5.68
CA ARG A 200 -1.43 -16.60 4.49
C ARG A 200 -2.95 -16.65 4.33
N THR A 201 -3.70 -16.53 5.43
CA THR A 201 -5.16 -16.69 5.40
C THR A 201 -5.90 -15.55 4.72
N GLY A 202 -5.34 -14.34 4.72
CA GLY A 202 -5.94 -13.16 4.10
C GLY A 202 -5.39 -12.82 2.71
N VAL A 203 -4.27 -13.42 2.29
CA VAL A 203 -3.65 -13.12 0.98
C VAL A 203 -4.65 -13.25 -0.15
N GLY A 204 -4.81 -12.21 -0.98
CA GLY A 204 -5.73 -12.21 -2.13
C GLY A 204 -7.22 -12.19 -1.75
N ASP A 205 -7.55 -11.90 -0.50
CA ASP A 205 -8.93 -11.67 -0.09
C ASP A 205 -9.32 -10.21 -0.37
N PHE A 206 -10.22 -10.01 -1.32
CA PHE A 206 -10.71 -8.70 -1.73
C PHE A 206 -12.23 -8.60 -1.66
N ARG A 207 -12.89 -9.48 -0.89
CA ARG A 207 -14.35 -9.61 -0.90
C ARG A 207 -15.07 -8.29 -0.59
N TYR A 208 -14.60 -7.56 0.41
CA TYR A 208 -15.21 -6.29 0.83
C TYR A 208 -14.91 -5.15 -0.16
N CYS A 209 -13.68 -5.10 -0.68
CA CYS A 209 -13.33 -4.19 -1.77
C CYS A 209 -14.22 -4.40 -3.00
N LEU A 210 -14.41 -5.66 -3.41
CA LEU A 210 -15.24 -6.00 -4.57
C LEU A 210 -16.73 -5.67 -4.37
N GLU A 211 -17.23 -5.76 -3.15
CA GLU A 211 -18.58 -5.32 -2.81
C GLU A 211 -18.72 -3.82 -2.99
N LEU A 212 -17.84 -3.03 -2.40
CA LEU A 212 -17.87 -1.57 -2.48
C LEU A 212 -17.63 -1.05 -3.91
N ILE A 213 -16.71 -1.67 -4.66
CA ILE A 213 -16.47 -1.37 -6.09
C ILE A 213 -17.76 -1.52 -6.91
N ARG A 214 -18.53 -2.60 -6.67
CA ARG A 214 -19.82 -2.83 -7.34
C ARG A 214 -20.87 -1.79 -6.92
N GLU A 215 -20.99 -1.49 -5.62
CA GLU A 215 -21.91 -0.48 -5.12
C GLU A 215 -21.62 0.90 -5.73
N CYS A 216 -20.35 1.28 -5.85
CA CYS A 216 -19.92 2.56 -6.41
C CYS A 216 -19.90 2.57 -7.96
N SER A 217 -20.15 1.44 -8.61
CA SER A 217 -19.96 1.29 -10.07
C SER A 217 -18.61 1.86 -10.50
N PHE A 218 -17.55 1.48 -9.77
CA PHE A 218 -16.20 1.96 -10.05
C PHE A 218 -15.63 1.28 -11.29
N PRO A 219 -14.98 2.02 -12.22
CA PRO A 219 -14.53 1.48 -13.49
C PRO A 219 -13.33 0.53 -13.32
N GLU A 220 -13.42 -0.66 -13.93
CA GLU A 220 -12.40 -1.71 -13.84
C GLU A 220 -11.04 -1.27 -14.38
N GLU A 221 -11.01 -0.42 -15.39
CA GLU A 221 -9.80 0.11 -16.01
C GLU A 221 -8.96 1.02 -15.08
N LEU A 222 -9.54 1.49 -13.97
CA LEU A 222 -8.83 2.23 -12.94
C LEU A 222 -8.34 1.35 -11.78
N ILE A 223 -8.60 0.03 -11.81
CA ILE A 223 -8.16 -0.92 -10.80
C ILE A 223 -6.89 -1.62 -11.29
N VAL A 224 -5.75 -1.33 -10.67
CA VAL A 224 -4.45 -1.83 -11.13
C VAL A 224 -4.27 -3.33 -10.94
N ASN A 225 -5.02 -3.95 -10.04
CA ASN A 225 -4.91 -5.38 -9.71
C ASN A 225 -5.36 -6.31 -10.85
N THR A 226 -6.05 -5.77 -11.85
CA THR A 226 -6.51 -6.50 -13.03
C THR A 226 -5.40 -6.68 -14.08
N SER A 227 -4.34 -5.84 -14.05
CA SER A 227 -3.31 -5.80 -15.09
C SER A 227 -1.89 -5.67 -14.53
N PRO A 228 -1.13 -6.77 -14.45
CA PRO A 228 0.28 -6.73 -14.03
C PRO A 228 1.17 -5.82 -14.88
N SER A 229 0.87 -5.66 -16.17
CA SER A 229 1.61 -4.77 -17.07
C SER A 229 1.35 -3.30 -16.75
N LEU A 230 0.09 -2.91 -16.54
CA LEU A 230 -0.28 -1.57 -16.11
C LEU A 230 0.38 -1.24 -14.77
N PHE A 231 0.22 -2.10 -13.77
CA PHE A 231 0.80 -1.91 -12.44
C PHE A 231 2.32 -1.70 -12.53
N SER A 232 3.03 -2.57 -13.25
CA SER A 232 4.48 -2.43 -13.45
C SER A 232 4.87 -1.12 -14.13
N SER A 233 4.06 -0.62 -15.05
CA SER A 233 4.33 0.66 -15.73
C SER A 233 4.16 1.86 -14.80
N LEU A 234 3.19 1.81 -13.88
CA LEU A 234 2.96 2.87 -12.88
C LEU A 234 4.06 2.94 -11.81
N LEU A 235 4.66 1.79 -11.45
CA LEU A 235 5.76 1.76 -10.47
C LEU A 235 7.08 2.33 -11.02
N LYS A 236 7.28 2.29 -12.34
CA LYS A 236 8.58 2.64 -12.95
C LYS A 236 9.05 4.07 -12.65
N PRO A 237 8.23 5.13 -12.79
CA PRO A 237 8.66 6.50 -12.51
C PRO A 237 9.15 6.70 -11.06
N HIS A 238 8.42 6.17 -10.09
CA HIS A 238 8.76 6.29 -8.67
C HIS A 238 10.04 5.52 -8.32
N ARG A 239 10.22 4.32 -8.89
CA ARG A 239 11.48 3.56 -8.74
C ARG A 239 12.67 4.31 -9.30
N GLU A 240 12.52 4.98 -10.43
CA GLU A 240 13.57 5.80 -11.03
C GLU A 240 13.86 7.03 -10.17
N ALA A 241 12.84 7.71 -9.65
CA ALA A 241 12.99 8.84 -8.74
C ALA A 241 13.75 8.45 -7.47
N ARG A 242 13.36 7.35 -6.81
CA ARG A 242 14.06 6.84 -5.62
C ARG A 242 15.54 6.56 -5.88
N LYS A 243 15.89 5.99 -7.03
CA LYS A 243 17.28 5.70 -7.41
C LYS A 243 18.10 6.96 -7.70
N GLN A 244 17.47 8.04 -8.13
CA GLN A 244 18.16 9.31 -8.38
C GLN A 244 18.55 10.03 -7.08
N LEU A 245 17.80 9.84 -5.98
CA LEU A 245 18.08 10.48 -4.69
C LEU A 245 19.36 9.97 -4.01
N VAL A 246 19.84 8.77 -4.39
CA VAL A 246 21.01 8.13 -3.77
C VAL A 246 22.23 8.06 -4.70
N ARG A 247 22.19 8.78 -5.82
CA ARG A 247 23.32 8.95 -6.76
C ARG A 247 24.06 10.25 -6.48
#